data_3b32b2e59d2010b103d40bf10ca8ba26
#
_entry.id   3b32b2e59d2010b103d40bf10ca8ba26
#
_cell.length_a   1.000
_cell.length_b   1.000
_cell.length_c   1.000
_cell.angle_alpha   90.00
_cell.angle_beta   90.00
_cell.angle_gamma   90.00
#
_symmetry.space_group_name_H-M   'P 1'
#
loop_
_entity.id
_entity.type
_entity.pdbx_description
1 polymer ?
#
loop_
_entity_poly.entity_id
_entity_poly.type
_entity_poly.pdbx_seq_one_letter_code
_entity_poly.pdbx_strand_id
1 'polypeptide(L)'
;MESLRIILFSVFCFGMAITLKAERVDMLKSGAKADGKTLNTMLINHTVDRLSQAGGGTLFFPAGTYLTGAIRLKSNITLELEAGATLLFSDNFDDYLPFMEVRHEGVMMKSFSPLISAMDAENITIKGEGTLDGQGKAWWTEFFRIYVDLEKNGMRELNKYQPLWERENDVEALYAETNEDWHGTLKRRFFRPPFIQPVRCRRVRIEGVKIINSPFWTVNPEFCDNVVVTGVTIHNVPSPNTDGINPESCRNVHISDCHISVGDDCITLKSGRDAQARRLGVPCENITITNCTMLSGHGGVVIGSE
;
A
#
# COMPACT_ATOMS: atom_id res chain seq x y z
N MET A 1 13.94 47.88 61.02
CA MET A 1 14.09 47.66 59.58
C MET A 1 14.65 46.24 59.39
N GLU A 2 13.75 45.28 59.25
CA GLU A 2 14.09 43.86 59.03
C GLU A 2 14.11 43.54 57.55
N SER A 3 15.23 43.09 57.07
CA SER A 3 15.45 42.70 55.68
C SER A 3 15.04 41.24 55.50
N LEU A 4 13.93 41.06 54.80
CA LEU A 4 13.40 39.76 54.38
C LEU A 4 14.28 39.19 53.25
N ARG A 5 15.02 38.09 53.50
CA ARG A 5 15.79 37.36 52.51
C ARG A 5 14.86 36.32 51.87
N ILE A 6 14.49 36.55 50.63
CA ILE A 6 13.78 35.56 49.78
C ILE A 6 14.84 34.58 49.27
N ILE A 7 14.75 33.31 49.67
CA ILE A 7 15.55 32.21 49.13
C ILE A 7 14.76 31.60 48.00
N LEU A 8 15.22 31.82 46.73
CA LEU A 8 14.68 31.19 45.56
C LEU A 8 15.22 29.76 45.45
N PHE A 9 14.38 28.77 45.67
CA PHE A 9 14.71 27.36 45.37
C PHE A 9 14.45 27.08 43.89
N SER A 10 15.50 27.01 43.08
CA SER A 10 15.43 26.52 41.69
C SER A 10 15.37 24.99 41.70
N VAL A 11 14.20 24.42 41.48
CA VAL A 11 14.06 22.96 41.23
C VAL A 11 14.52 22.68 39.81
N PHE A 12 15.72 22.16 39.67
CA PHE A 12 16.22 21.62 38.39
C PHE A 12 15.59 20.24 38.17
N CYS A 13 14.52 20.17 37.39
CA CYS A 13 14.01 18.89 36.88
C CYS A 13 14.98 18.39 35.82
N PHE A 14 15.90 17.52 36.19
CA PHE A 14 16.68 16.71 35.25
C PHE A 14 15.71 15.68 34.59
N GLY A 15 15.11 16.03 33.46
CA GLY A 15 14.41 15.08 32.63
C GLY A 15 15.44 14.09 32.06
N MET A 16 15.51 12.89 32.62
CA MET A 16 16.21 11.78 31.98
C MET A 16 15.50 11.51 30.65
N ALA A 17 16.07 11.96 29.52
CA ALA A 17 15.68 11.52 28.21
C ALA A 17 16.06 10.04 28.12
N ILE A 18 15.09 9.16 28.38
CA ILE A 18 15.23 7.73 28.08
C ILE A 18 15.21 7.64 26.56
N THR A 19 16.39 7.48 25.96
CA THR A 19 16.48 7.11 24.54
C THR A 19 15.94 5.68 24.39
N LEU A 20 14.64 5.56 24.15
CA LEU A 20 14.04 4.30 23.75
C LEU A 20 14.63 3.93 22.38
N LYS A 21 15.52 2.96 22.37
CA LYS A 21 15.99 2.36 21.12
C LYS A 21 14.78 1.66 20.47
N ALA A 22 14.46 2.01 19.23
CA ALA A 22 13.39 1.36 18.50
C ALA A 22 13.58 -0.16 18.52
N GLU A 23 12.56 -0.90 18.97
CA GLU A 23 12.60 -2.35 19.07
C GLU A 23 12.67 -2.98 17.68
N ARG A 24 13.53 -3.99 17.50
CA ARG A 24 13.58 -4.82 16.29
C ARG A 24 13.13 -6.24 16.65
N VAL A 25 11.93 -6.59 16.17
CA VAL A 25 11.28 -7.86 16.44
C VAL A 25 11.61 -8.86 15.32
N ASP A 26 12.30 -9.92 15.66
CA ASP A 26 12.51 -11.07 14.79
C ASP A 26 11.20 -11.86 14.73
N MET A 27 10.52 -11.84 13.59
CA MET A 27 9.19 -12.43 13.44
C MET A 27 9.22 -13.95 13.57
N LEU A 28 10.27 -14.61 13.10
CA LEU A 28 10.42 -16.07 13.25
C LEU A 28 10.53 -16.46 14.74
N LYS A 29 11.36 -15.74 15.51
CA LYS A 29 11.49 -15.95 16.96
C LYS A 29 10.23 -15.59 17.71
N SER A 30 9.44 -14.67 17.19
CA SER A 30 8.14 -14.28 17.77
C SER A 30 6.99 -15.22 17.45
N GLY A 31 7.26 -16.31 16.73
CA GLY A 31 6.30 -17.39 16.46
C GLY A 31 5.72 -17.41 15.06
N ALA A 32 6.12 -16.49 14.17
CA ALA A 32 5.74 -16.57 12.76
C ALA A 32 6.26 -17.86 12.12
N LYS A 33 5.46 -18.44 11.22
CA LYS A 33 5.82 -19.67 10.52
C LYS A 33 6.31 -19.32 9.11
N ALA A 34 7.53 -19.75 8.83
CA ALA A 34 8.18 -19.53 7.53
C ALA A 34 8.02 -20.73 6.59
N ASP A 35 6.85 -21.36 6.61
CA ASP A 35 6.54 -22.62 5.90
C ASP A 35 5.76 -22.42 4.59
N GLY A 36 5.41 -21.17 4.25
CA GLY A 36 4.60 -20.79 3.08
C GLY A 36 3.14 -21.27 3.13
N LYS A 37 2.65 -21.71 4.28
CA LYS A 37 1.32 -22.32 4.43
C LYS A 37 0.54 -21.75 5.61
N THR A 38 1.19 -21.52 6.73
CA THR A 38 0.56 -21.01 7.95
C THR A 38 0.33 -19.51 7.83
N LEU A 39 -0.90 -19.07 7.99
CA LEU A 39 -1.26 -17.64 7.90
C LEU A 39 -0.72 -16.86 9.12
N ASN A 40 0.11 -15.88 8.89
CA ASN A 40 0.76 -15.06 9.92
C ASN A 40 0.10 -13.69 10.12
N THR A 41 -0.96 -13.35 9.40
CA THR A 41 -1.56 -12.01 9.34
C THR A 41 -1.86 -11.43 10.72
N MET A 42 -2.49 -12.22 11.60
CA MET A 42 -2.83 -11.74 12.94
C MET A 42 -1.59 -11.39 13.77
N LEU A 43 -0.57 -12.26 13.75
CA LEU A 43 0.68 -12.02 14.47
C LEU A 43 1.42 -10.78 13.93
N ILE A 44 1.47 -10.62 12.61
CA ILE A 44 2.11 -9.47 11.98
C ILE A 44 1.40 -8.18 12.39
N ASN A 45 0.09 -8.09 12.19
CA ASN A 45 -0.67 -6.88 12.52
C ASN A 45 -0.67 -6.57 14.02
N HIS A 46 -0.78 -7.59 14.88
CA HIS A 46 -0.63 -7.40 16.34
C HIS A 46 0.75 -6.84 16.70
N THR A 47 1.82 -7.32 16.04
CA THR A 47 3.18 -6.80 16.27
C THR A 47 3.32 -5.35 15.80
N VAL A 48 2.71 -4.99 14.65
CA VAL A 48 2.63 -3.60 14.18
C VAL A 48 1.93 -2.73 15.22
N ASP A 49 0.78 -3.18 15.74
CA ASP A 49 0.02 -2.43 16.74
C ASP A 49 0.82 -2.19 18.01
N ARG A 50 1.44 -3.23 18.55
CA ARG A 50 2.28 -3.17 19.75
C ARG A 50 3.47 -2.22 19.58
N LEU A 51 4.20 -2.36 18.47
CA LEU A 51 5.36 -1.50 18.20
C LEU A 51 4.94 -0.03 17.99
N SER A 52 3.87 0.22 17.26
CA SER A 52 3.37 1.59 17.05
C SER A 52 2.95 2.24 18.36
N GLN A 53 2.28 1.52 19.27
CA GLN A 53 1.92 2.00 20.62
C GLN A 53 3.16 2.28 21.49
N ALA A 54 4.25 1.55 21.27
CA ALA A 54 5.54 1.77 21.94
C ALA A 54 6.38 2.91 21.33
N GLY A 55 5.85 3.63 20.31
CA GLY A 55 6.54 4.73 19.64
C GLY A 55 7.20 4.35 18.33
N GLY A 56 7.19 3.09 17.94
CA GLY A 56 7.72 2.59 16.67
C GLY A 56 8.65 1.39 16.83
N GLY A 57 9.01 0.80 15.69
CA GLY A 57 9.93 -0.33 15.67
C GLY A 57 10.03 -1.02 14.32
N THR A 58 10.76 -2.12 14.30
CA THR A 58 11.03 -2.89 13.08
C THR A 58 10.49 -4.31 13.23
N LEU A 59 9.67 -4.74 12.25
CA LEU A 59 9.35 -6.14 12.04
C LEU A 59 10.40 -6.71 11.09
N PHE A 60 11.22 -7.60 11.58
CA PHE A 60 12.27 -8.25 10.79
C PHE A 60 11.89 -9.68 10.43
N PHE A 61 11.95 -9.97 9.14
CA PHE A 61 11.69 -11.31 8.58
C PHE A 61 13.00 -11.94 8.11
N PRO A 62 13.55 -12.92 8.85
CA PRO A 62 14.66 -13.74 8.37
C PRO A 62 14.29 -14.55 7.12
N ALA A 63 15.29 -15.13 6.45
CA ALA A 63 15.07 -15.98 5.28
C ALA A 63 14.00 -17.06 5.54
N GLY A 64 13.07 -17.23 4.58
CA GLY A 64 11.93 -18.16 4.65
C GLY A 64 10.68 -17.59 3.99
N THR A 65 9.63 -18.38 3.87
CA THR A 65 8.39 -17.98 3.19
C THR A 65 7.26 -17.84 4.22
N TYR A 66 6.74 -16.62 4.38
CA TYR A 66 5.70 -16.27 5.35
C TYR A 66 4.41 -15.96 4.62
N LEU A 67 3.42 -16.87 4.72
CA LEU A 67 2.08 -16.60 4.19
C LEU A 67 1.37 -15.56 5.06
N THR A 68 0.78 -14.55 4.42
CA THR A 68 0.03 -13.49 5.09
C THR A 68 -1.14 -12.99 4.24
N GLY A 69 -2.18 -12.45 4.85
CA GLY A 69 -3.17 -11.58 4.23
C GLY A 69 -2.73 -10.11 4.34
N ALA A 70 -3.69 -9.20 4.41
CA ALA A 70 -3.44 -7.76 4.46
C ALA A 70 -2.59 -7.34 5.67
N ILE A 71 -1.53 -6.57 5.42
CA ILE A 71 -0.68 -5.93 6.43
C ILE A 71 -1.05 -4.46 6.52
N ARG A 72 -1.33 -3.97 7.74
CA ARG A 72 -1.71 -2.57 8.00
C ARG A 72 -0.62 -1.88 8.80
N LEU A 73 0.25 -1.14 8.12
CA LEU A 73 1.33 -0.40 8.75
C LEU A 73 0.80 0.84 9.49
N LYS A 74 1.49 1.23 10.54
CA LYS A 74 1.21 2.41 11.37
C LYS A 74 2.45 3.30 11.46
N SER A 75 2.31 4.46 12.08
CA SER A 75 3.41 5.41 12.22
C SER A 75 4.64 4.79 12.89
N ASN A 76 5.82 5.17 12.40
CA ASN A 76 7.13 4.77 12.90
C ASN A 76 7.43 3.27 12.77
N ILE A 77 6.81 2.58 11.80
CA ILE A 77 7.02 1.15 11.56
C ILE A 77 7.93 0.91 10.35
N THR A 78 8.90 0.04 10.56
CA THR A 78 9.74 -0.54 9.52
C THR A 78 9.41 -2.01 9.30
N LEU A 79 9.08 -2.38 8.06
CA LEU A 79 9.01 -3.75 7.59
C LEU A 79 10.34 -4.07 6.91
N GLU A 80 11.12 -5.00 7.46
CA GLU A 80 12.46 -5.34 6.99
C GLU A 80 12.55 -6.81 6.60
N LEU A 81 12.93 -7.07 5.34
CA LEU A 81 13.05 -8.41 4.79
C LEU A 81 14.52 -8.75 4.52
N GLU A 82 15.02 -9.81 5.14
CA GLU A 82 16.35 -10.34 4.84
C GLU A 82 16.39 -10.94 3.43
N ALA A 83 17.58 -11.02 2.84
CA ALA A 83 17.79 -11.78 1.61
C ALA A 83 17.28 -13.23 1.79
N GLY A 84 16.43 -13.71 0.85
CA GLY A 84 15.77 -15.01 0.95
C GLY A 84 14.49 -15.03 1.79
N ALA A 85 14.08 -13.93 2.40
CA ALA A 85 12.75 -13.80 2.97
C ALA A 85 11.71 -13.53 1.88
N THR A 86 10.56 -14.20 1.97
CA THR A 86 9.41 -13.94 1.11
C THR A 86 8.16 -13.72 1.96
N LEU A 87 7.54 -12.56 1.83
CA LEU A 87 6.15 -12.37 2.25
C LEU A 87 5.26 -12.82 1.08
N LEU A 88 4.60 -13.96 1.27
CA LEU A 88 3.67 -14.56 0.32
C LEU A 88 2.25 -14.12 0.69
N PHE A 89 1.64 -13.30 -0.12
CA PHE A 89 0.29 -12.80 0.14
C PHE A 89 -0.76 -13.83 -0.28
N SER A 90 -1.72 -14.07 0.59
CA SER A 90 -2.78 -15.08 0.40
C SER A 90 -3.57 -14.84 -0.90
N ASP A 91 -3.93 -15.90 -1.58
CA ASP A 91 -4.84 -15.91 -2.72
C ASP A 91 -6.32 -16.07 -2.31
N ASN A 92 -6.58 -16.18 -1.01
CA ASN A 92 -7.93 -16.16 -0.44
C ASN A 92 -8.39 -14.71 -0.20
N PHE A 93 -9.39 -14.26 -0.93
CA PHE A 93 -9.91 -12.89 -0.87
C PHE A 93 -10.48 -12.51 0.51
N ASP A 94 -10.92 -13.48 1.32
CA ASP A 94 -11.41 -13.21 2.68
C ASP A 94 -10.32 -12.65 3.61
N ASP A 95 -9.05 -12.92 3.33
CA ASP A 95 -7.91 -12.43 4.10
C ASP A 95 -7.65 -10.92 3.91
N TYR A 96 -8.43 -10.27 3.04
CA TYR A 96 -8.39 -8.83 2.74
C TYR A 96 -9.67 -8.09 3.17
N LEU A 97 -10.50 -8.76 3.97
CA LEU A 97 -11.67 -8.15 4.59
C LEU A 97 -11.36 -7.67 6.03
N PRO A 98 -12.17 -6.77 6.61
CA PRO A 98 -13.30 -6.07 5.98
C PRO A 98 -12.84 -5.10 4.88
N PHE A 99 -13.76 -4.70 4.00
CA PHE A 99 -13.49 -3.61 3.06
C PHE A 99 -13.06 -2.36 3.81
N MET A 100 -12.14 -1.62 3.22
CA MET A 100 -11.66 -0.36 3.76
C MET A 100 -11.72 0.74 2.69
N GLU A 101 -11.60 1.98 3.09
CA GLU A 101 -11.46 3.09 2.16
C GLU A 101 -10.17 2.93 1.36
N VAL A 102 -10.29 2.91 0.06
CA VAL A 102 -9.19 2.84 -0.91
C VAL A 102 -9.47 3.80 -2.05
N ARG A 103 -8.43 4.16 -2.81
CA ARG A 103 -8.61 4.83 -4.08
C ARG A 103 -8.32 3.82 -5.20
N HIS A 104 -9.27 3.61 -6.09
CA HIS A 104 -9.14 2.69 -7.21
C HIS A 104 -9.33 3.45 -8.52
N GLU A 105 -8.29 3.47 -9.36
CA GLU A 105 -8.26 4.25 -10.59
C GLU A 105 -8.77 5.69 -10.39
N GLY A 106 -8.25 6.37 -9.38
CA GLY A 106 -8.58 7.76 -9.10
C GLY A 106 -9.90 8.02 -8.35
N VAL A 107 -10.66 6.98 -7.98
CA VAL A 107 -11.96 7.10 -7.31
C VAL A 107 -11.91 6.51 -5.91
N MET A 108 -12.29 7.31 -4.91
CA MET A 108 -12.41 6.86 -3.52
C MET A 108 -13.64 5.97 -3.35
N MET A 109 -13.44 4.78 -2.78
CA MET A 109 -14.50 3.82 -2.49
C MET A 109 -14.08 2.87 -1.37
N LYS A 110 -15.01 2.08 -0.85
CA LYS A 110 -14.68 0.92 0.00
C LYS A 110 -14.45 -0.30 -0.86
N SER A 111 -13.33 -0.98 -0.67
CA SER A 111 -13.01 -2.23 -1.35
C SER A 111 -12.05 -3.08 -0.52
N PHE A 112 -11.56 -4.20 -1.08
CA PHE A 112 -10.55 -5.03 -0.44
C PHE A 112 -9.36 -4.20 0.05
N SER A 113 -8.87 -4.53 1.24
CA SER A 113 -7.63 -3.93 1.76
C SER A 113 -6.49 -4.14 0.76
N PRO A 114 -5.68 -3.11 0.47
CA PRO A 114 -4.39 -3.33 -0.19
C PRO A 114 -3.57 -4.40 0.53
N LEU A 115 -2.68 -5.07 -0.19
CA LEU A 115 -1.85 -6.10 0.42
C LEU A 115 -1.01 -5.53 1.57
N ILE A 116 -0.44 -4.34 1.35
CA ILE A 116 0.19 -3.53 2.39
C ILE A 116 -0.44 -2.14 2.35
N SER A 117 -1.05 -1.73 3.44
CA SER A 117 -1.66 -0.41 3.59
C SER A 117 -1.06 0.38 4.75
N ALA A 118 -1.15 1.70 4.66
CA ALA A 118 -0.96 2.62 5.76
C ALA A 118 -1.92 3.80 5.56
N MET A 119 -2.52 4.32 6.62
CA MET A 119 -3.46 5.43 6.51
C MET A 119 -3.17 6.46 7.60
N ASP A 120 -3.12 7.74 7.19
CA ASP A 120 -2.89 8.88 8.10
C ASP A 120 -1.64 8.68 9.00
N ALA A 121 -0.58 8.06 8.46
CA ALA A 121 0.59 7.64 9.20
C ALA A 121 1.87 8.37 8.74
N GLU A 122 2.93 8.26 9.54
CA GLU A 122 4.21 8.86 9.20
C GLU A 122 5.40 7.94 9.52
N ASN A 123 6.53 8.18 8.85
CA ASN A 123 7.75 7.38 9.04
C ASN A 123 7.52 5.89 8.75
N ILE A 124 6.93 5.58 7.60
CA ILE A 124 6.71 4.22 7.13
C ILE A 124 7.91 3.80 6.28
N THR A 125 8.47 2.63 6.60
CA THR A 125 9.58 2.08 5.80
C THR A 125 9.31 0.61 5.46
N ILE A 126 9.47 0.24 4.20
CA ILE A 126 9.53 -1.15 3.71
C ILE A 126 10.91 -1.29 3.08
N LYS A 127 11.74 -2.19 3.57
CA LYS A 127 13.13 -2.31 3.09
C LYS A 127 13.69 -3.71 3.13
N GLY A 128 14.82 -3.88 2.46
CA GLY A 128 15.63 -5.11 2.49
C GLY A 128 15.82 -5.73 1.10
N GLU A 129 16.29 -6.96 1.07
CA GLU A 129 16.59 -7.70 -0.16
C GLU A 129 15.64 -8.87 -0.40
N GLY A 130 14.56 -8.97 0.41
CA GLY A 130 13.57 -10.01 0.29
C GLY A 130 12.51 -9.73 -0.78
N THR A 131 11.57 -10.65 -0.90
CA THR A 131 10.51 -10.64 -1.93
C THR A 131 9.14 -10.41 -1.30
N LEU A 132 8.34 -9.57 -1.94
CA LEU A 132 6.92 -9.42 -1.73
C LEU A 132 6.21 -10.09 -2.93
N ASP A 133 5.51 -11.21 -2.69
CA ASP A 133 4.79 -11.97 -3.74
C ASP A 133 3.28 -11.86 -3.53
N GLY A 134 2.61 -11.14 -4.42
CA GLY A 134 1.18 -10.84 -4.30
C GLY A 134 0.24 -11.94 -4.71
N GLN A 135 0.73 -13.05 -5.26
CA GLN A 135 -0.10 -14.15 -5.80
C GLN A 135 -1.29 -13.66 -6.66
N GLY A 136 -1.09 -12.60 -7.44
CA GLY A 136 -2.14 -11.86 -8.17
C GLY A 136 -2.97 -12.69 -9.14
N LYS A 137 -2.50 -13.89 -9.53
CA LYS A 137 -3.18 -14.73 -10.52
C LYS A 137 -4.64 -15.05 -10.13
N ALA A 138 -4.93 -15.31 -8.87
CA ALA A 138 -6.29 -15.55 -8.41
C ALA A 138 -7.20 -14.33 -8.66
N TRP A 139 -6.68 -13.13 -8.38
CA TRP A 139 -7.36 -11.86 -8.58
C TRP A 139 -7.65 -11.58 -10.05
N TRP A 140 -6.66 -11.80 -10.95
CA TRP A 140 -6.88 -11.58 -12.39
C TRP A 140 -7.87 -12.57 -12.96
N THR A 141 -7.78 -13.81 -12.55
CA THR A 141 -8.68 -14.87 -13.02
C THR A 141 -10.12 -14.51 -12.69
N GLU A 142 -10.40 -14.11 -11.43
CA GLU A 142 -11.76 -13.71 -11.04
C GLU A 142 -12.19 -12.41 -11.72
N PHE A 143 -11.30 -11.43 -11.83
CA PHE A 143 -11.58 -10.19 -12.56
C PHE A 143 -12.00 -10.46 -14.01
N PHE A 144 -11.26 -11.31 -14.73
CA PHE A 144 -11.62 -11.64 -16.13
C PHE A 144 -12.87 -12.48 -16.22
N ARG A 145 -13.12 -13.38 -15.28
CA ARG A 145 -14.39 -14.11 -15.22
C ARG A 145 -15.56 -13.13 -15.15
N ILE A 146 -15.50 -12.17 -14.22
CA ILE A 146 -16.54 -11.14 -14.03
C ILE A 146 -16.64 -10.25 -15.27
N TYR A 147 -15.52 -9.82 -15.84
CA TYR A 147 -15.51 -8.98 -17.04
C TYR A 147 -16.23 -9.67 -18.21
N VAL A 148 -15.89 -10.94 -18.49
CA VAL A 148 -16.50 -11.71 -19.57
C VAL A 148 -17.97 -11.98 -19.31
N ASP A 149 -18.38 -12.26 -18.07
CA ASP A 149 -19.78 -12.48 -17.72
C ASP A 149 -20.62 -11.19 -17.89
N LEU A 150 -20.07 -10.04 -17.50
CA LEU A 150 -20.70 -8.75 -17.71
C LEU A 150 -20.93 -8.48 -19.20
N GLU A 151 -19.89 -8.62 -20.02
CA GLU A 151 -19.92 -8.31 -21.46
C GLU A 151 -20.82 -9.25 -22.26
N LYS A 152 -20.81 -10.55 -21.94
CA LYS A 152 -21.54 -11.56 -22.69
C LYS A 152 -22.94 -11.86 -22.16
N ASN A 153 -23.13 -11.77 -20.86
CA ASN A 153 -24.32 -12.28 -20.19
C ASN A 153 -25.06 -11.22 -19.37
N GLY A 154 -24.56 -9.99 -19.31
CA GLY A 154 -25.15 -8.93 -18.48
C GLY A 154 -25.03 -9.19 -16.98
N MET A 155 -23.93 -9.80 -16.54
CA MET A 155 -23.65 -10.13 -15.14
C MET A 155 -24.67 -11.11 -14.54
N ARG A 156 -24.61 -12.37 -14.92
CA ARG A 156 -25.50 -13.42 -14.39
C ARG A 156 -24.96 -14.13 -13.17
N GLU A 157 -23.64 -14.21 -13.03
CA GLU A 157 -22.99 -14.95 -11.96
C GLU A 157 -22.25 -13.99 -11.02
N LEU A 158 -22.87 -13.66 -9.90
CA LEU A 158 -22.24 -12.86 -8.86
C LEU A 158 -21.45 -13.75 -7.89
N ASN A 159 -20.24 -13.30 -7.52
CA ASN A 159 -19.57 -13.85 -6.35
C ASN A 159 -20.10 -13.17 -5.07
N LYS A 160 -19.70 -13.69 -3.90
CA LYS A 160 -20.18 -13.17 -2.60
C LYS A 160 -19.72 -11.73 -2.29
N TYR A 161 -18.68 -11.24 -2.97
CA TYR A 161 -18.09 -9.92 -2.71
C TYR A 161 -18.83 -8.79 -3.42
N GLN A 162 -19.46 -9.06 -4.56
CA GLN A 162 -20.16 -8.03 -5.32
C GLN A 162 -21.38 -7.45 -4.57
N PRO A 163 -22.28 -8.27 -3.97
CA PRO A 163 -23.33 -7.74 -3.09
C PRO A 163 -22.80 -7.07 -1.82
N LEU A 164 -21.66 -7.54 -1.31
CA LEU A 164 -21.00 -6.89 -0.17
C LEU A 164 -20.51 -5.48 -0.54
N TRP A 165 -19.88 -5.34 -1.70
CA TRP A 165 -19.41 -4.05 -2.20
C TRP A 165 -20.54 -3.04 -2.39
N GLU A 166 -21.67 -3.46 -3.00
CA GLU A 166 -22.86 -2.61 -3.14
C GLU A 166 -23.40 -2.10 -1.79
N ARG A 167 -23.43 -2.97 -0.79
CA ARG A 167 -23.92 -2.61 0.55
C ARG A 167 -22.99 -1.63 1.28
N GLU A 168 -21.70 -1.72 1.03
CA GLU A 168 -20.68 -0.91 1.73
C GLU A 168 -20.41 0.45 1.06
N ASN A 169 -20.91 0.68 -0.16
CA ASN A 169 -20.69 1.89 -0.93
C ASN A 169 -22.01 2.62 -1.27
N ASP A 170 -21.93 3.94 -1.38
CA ASP A 170 -22.97 4.74 -2.02
C ASP A 170 -22.77 4.66 -3.54
N VAL A 171 -23.42 3.68 -4.16
CA VAL A 171 -23.25 3.36 -5.58
C VAL A 171 -23.77 4.49 -6.47
N GLU A 172 -24.88 5.18 -6.06
CA GLU A 172 -25.44 6.30 -6.81
C GLU A 172 -24.46 7.49 -6.83
N ALA A 173 -23.86 7.79 -5.69
CA ALA A 173 -22.82 8.82 -5.61
C ALA A 173 -21.61 8.49 -6.47
N LEU A 174 -21.13 7.24 -6.49
CA LEU A 174 -20.03 6.82 -7.34
C LEU A 174 -20.34 7.01 -8.84
N TYR A 175 -21.54 6.67 -9.28
CA TYR A 175 -21.97 6.92 -10.67
C TYR A 175 -22.07 8.42 -10.98
N ALA A 176 -22.54 9.25 -10.03
CA ALA A 176 -22.63 10.69 -10.23
C ALA A 176 -21.27 11.39 -10.28
N GLU A 177 -20.26 10.83 -9.63
CA GLU A 177 -18.90 11.40 -9.56
C GLU A 177 -17.97 10.93 -10.68
N THR A 178 -18.37 9.94 -11.49
CA THR A 178 -17.56 9.37 -12.58
C THR A 178 -18.23 9.56 -13.94
N ASN A 179 -17.42 9.60 -14.99
CA ASN A 179 -17.92 9.69 -16.36
C ASN A 179 -18.47 8.34 -16.85
N GLU A 180 -19.30 8.38 -17.91
CA GLU A 180 -19.97 7.20 -18.45
C GLU A 180 -19.02 6.11 -18.94
N ASP A 181 -17.84 6.47 -19.43
CA ASP A 181 -16.80 5.53 -19.87
C ASP A 181 -16.30 4.63 -18.74
N TRP A 182 -16.30 5.12 -17.49
CA TRP A 182 -15.90 4.36 -16.31
C TRP A 182 -17.06 3.58 -15.64
N HIS A 183 -18.31 3.83 -16.02
CA HIS A 183 -19.47 3.11 -15.48
C HIS A 183 -19.42 1.60 -15.73
N GLY A 184 -18.75 1.15 -16.81
CA GLY A 184 -18.47 -0.26 -17.06
C GLY A 184 -17.62 -0.89 -15.96
N THR A 185 -16.66 -0.15 -15.42
CA THR A 185 -15.81 -0.58 -14.29
C THR A 185 -16.65 -0.69 -13.01
N LEU A 186 -17.49 0.29 -12.69
CA LEU A 186 -18.38 0.24 -11.53
C LEU A 186 -19.35 -0.95 -11.56
N LYS A 187 -19.87 -1.30 -12.75
CA LYS A 187 -20.78 -2.44 -12.92
C LYS A 187 -20.17 -3.78 -12.54
N ARG A 188 -18.84 -3.90 -12.54
CA ARG A 188 -18.12 -5.14 -12.12
C ARG A 188 -18.28 -5.41 -10.64
N ARG A 189 -18.34 -4.38 -9.78
CA ARG A 189 -18.49 -4.48 -8.31
C ARG A 189 -17.42 -5.35 -7.63
N PHE A 190 -16.31 -5.57 -8.31
CA PHE A 190 -15.16 -6.35 -7.84
C PHE A 190 -13.88 -5.63 -8.27
N PHE A 191 -13.15 -5.14 -7.28
CA PHE A 191 -11.99 -4.30 -7.49
C PHE A 191 -10.76 -4.95 -6.87
N ARG A 192 -9.80 -5.28 -7.71
CA ARG A 192 -8.54 -5.88 -7.28
C ARG A 192 -7.77 -4.89 -6.41
N PRO A 193 -7.21 -5.32 -5.26
CA PRO A 193 -6.47 -4.42 -4.38
C PRO A 193 -5.12 -4.02 -4.98
N PRO A 194 -4.65 -2.77 -4.78
CA PRO A 194 -3.25 -2.43 -5.00
C PRO A 194 -2.32 -3.22 -4.08
N PHE A 195 -1.04 -3.35 -4.46
CA PHE A 195 -0.10 -4.07 -3.60
C PHE A 195 0.28 -3.22 -2.38
N ILE A 196 0.90 -2.05 -2.59
CA ILE A 196 1.32 -1.14 -1.53
C ILE A 196 0.61 0.20 -1.72
N GLN A 197 -0.34 0.52 -0.84
CA GLN A 197 -1.08 1.78 -0.92
C GLN A 197 -1.06 2.51 0.44
N PRO A 198 -0.08 3.38 0.67
CA PRO A 198 -0.15 4.36 1.75
C PRO A 198 -1.05 5.53 1.34
N VAL A 199 -1.97 5.94 2.21
CA VAL A 199 -2.93 7.02 1.97
C VAL A 199 -2.75 8.11 3.02
N ARG A 200 -2.59 9.38 2.60
CA ARG A 200 -2.39 10.55 3.47
C ARG A 200 -1.21 10.36 4.44
N CYS A 201 -0.14 9.71 3.96
CA CYS A 201 1.04 9.43 4.77
C CYS A 201 2.17 10.44 4.53
N ARG A 202 3.06 10.58 5.50
CA ARG A 202 4.26 11.42 5.38
C ARG A 202 5.52 10.60 5.63
N ARG A 203 6.59 10.88 4.87
CA ARG A 203 7.88 10.18 4.99
C ARG A 203 7.73 8.67 4.80
N VAL A 204 7.30 8.29 3.60
CA VAL A 204 7.18 6.90 3.16
C VAL A 204 8.45 6.50 2.40
N ARG A 205 9.06 5.39 2.76
CA ARG A 205 10.25 4.85 2.10
C ARG A 205 10.04 3.39 1.72
N ILE A 206 10.33 3.06 0.46
CA ILE A 206 10.34 1.68 -0.05
C ILE A 206 11.70 1.46 -0.71
N GLU A 207 12.48 0.47 -0.24
CA GLU A 207 13.88 0.36 -0.58
C GLU A 207 14.34 -1.09 -0.74
N GLY A 208 14.96 -1.41 -1.88
CA GLY A 208 15.72 -2.65 -2.13
C GLY A 208 14.89 -3.91 -2.37
N VAL A 209 13.63 -3.93 -1.98
CA VAL A 209 12.78 -5.14 -2.07
C VAL A 209 12.44 -5.50 -3.52
N LYS A 210 12.17 -6.80 -3.74
CA LYS A 210 11.60 -7.31 -4.97
C LYS A 210 10.08 -7.48 -4.81
N ILE A 211 9.28 -6.98 -5.77
CA ILE A 211 7.82 -7.07 -5.76
C ILE A 211 7.36 -7.79 -7.02
N ILE A 212 6.62 -8.88 -6.85
CA ILE A 212 6.16 -9.74 -7.94
C ILE A 212 4.68 -10.09 -7.81
N ASN A 213 4.08 -10.45 -8.94
CA ASN A 213 2.71 -10.98 -9.01
C ASN A 213 1.67 -10.07 -8.34
N SER A 214 1.72 -8.77 -8.59
CA SER A 214 0.72 -7.85 -8.05
C SER A 214 -0.70 -8.17 -8.53
N PRO A 215 -1.72 -8.05 -7.70
CA PRO A 215 -3.12 -8.15 -8.14
C PRO A 215 -3.54 -7.02 -9.06
N PHE A 216 -3.02 -5.83 -8.84
CA PHE A 216 -3.35 -4.57 -9.51
C PHE A 216 -2.13 -3.64 -9.47
N TRP A 217 -2.29 -2.32 -9.44
CA TRP A 217 -1.20 -1.35 -9.30
C TRP A 217 -0.24 -1.71 -8.16
N THR A 218 1.05 -1.57 -8.39
CA THR A 218 2.03 -2.15 -7.46
C THR A 218 2.39 -1.21 -6.31
N VAL A 219 2.97 -0.05 -6.58
CA VAL A 219 3.29 0.95 -5.54
C VAL A 219 2.47 2.19 -5.83
N ASN A 220 1.44 2.42 -5.03
CA ASN A 220 0.44 3.44 -5.28
C ASN A 220 0.24 4.33 -4.04
N PRO A 221 1.17 5.24 -3.75
CA PRO A 221 0.97 6.23 -2.70
C PRO A 221 -0.08 7.27 -3.12
N GLU A 222 -0.98 7.60 -2.19
CA GLU A 222 -2.13 8.47 -2.37
C GLU A 222 -2.07 9.64 -1.41
N PHE A 223 -2.14 10.89 -1.89
CA PHE A 223 -2.10 12.09 -1.05
C PHE A 223 -0.90 12.12 -0.08
N CYS A 224 0.21 11.49 -0.45
CA CYS A 224 1.38 11.38 0.40
C CYS A 224 2.37 12.54 0.19
N ASP A 225 3.14 12.84 1.23
CA ASP A 225 4.18 13.85 1.21
C ASP A 225 5.53 13.24 1.63
N ASN A 226 6.59 13.50 0.86
CA ASN A 226 7.92 12.97 1.07
C ASN A 226 7.94 11.43 0.94
N VAL A 227 7.83 10.98 -0.31
CA VAL A 227 7.86 9.56 -0.70
C VAL A 227 9.18 9.26 -1.39
N VAL A 228 9.86 8.20 -0.97
CA VAL A 228 11.08 7.71 -1.60
C VAL A 228 10.90 6.25 -1.99
N VAL A 229 11.10 5.93 -3.27
CA VAL A 229 11.14 4.55 -3.79
C VAL A 229 12.48 4.37 -4.48
N THR A 230 13.35 3.53 -3.94
CA THR A 230 14.72 3.38 -4.44
C THR A 230 15.21 1.94 -4.45
N GLY A 231 15.93 1.56 -5.52
CA GLY A 231 16.53 0.22 -5.64
C GLY A 231 15.53 -0.93 -5.70
N VAL A 232 14.26 -0.66 -6.00
CA VAL A 232 13.20 -1.66 -6.01
C VAL A 232 13.18 -2.39 -7.36
N THR A 233 12.99 -3.71 -7.32
CA THR A 233 12.74 -4.52 -8.51
C THR A 233 11.26 -4.90 -8.58
N ILE A 234 10.55 -4.48 -9.63
CA ILE A 234 9.15 -4.83 -9.87
C ILE A 234 9.06 -5.73 -11.10
N HIS A 235 8.45 -6.92 -10.95
CA HIS A 235 8.25 -7.84 -12.07
C HIS A 235 6.86 -8.46 -12.03
N ASN A 236 5.93 -7.91 -12.83
CA ASN A 236 4.51 -8.27 -12.85
C ASN A 236 3.99 -8.69 -14.25
N VAL A 237 4.87 -9.13 -15.15
CA VAL A 237 4.48 -9.63 -16.46
C VAL A 237 4.02 -11.08 -16.36
N PRO A 238 2.92 -11.49 -17.02
CA PRO A 238 2.05 -10.77 -17.96
C PRO A 238 0.75 -10.21 -17.34
N SER A 239 0.78 -9.77 -16.15
CA SER A 239 -0.37 -9.36 -15.33
C SER A 239 -1.03 -8.05 -15.82
N PRO A 240 -2.35 -7.99 -16.01
CA PRO A 240 -3.01 -6.78 -16.51
C PRO A 240 -3.16 -5.71 -15.43
N ASN A 241 -3.05 -4.43 -15.81
CA ASN A 241 -3.18 -3.26 -14.96
C ASN A 241 -2.26 -3.33 -13.72
N THR A 242 -1.05 -3.83 -13.91
CA THR A 242 -0.04 -3.93 -12.85
C THR A 242 1.02 -2.87 -13.03
N ASP A 243 0.56 -1.61 -13.12
CA ASP A 243 1.45 -0.45 -13.13
C ASP A 243 2.49 -0.57 -12.01
N GLY A 244 3.69 -0.05 -12.26
CA GLY A 244 4.81 -0.22 -11.35
C GLY A 244 4.75 0.73 -10.15
N ILE A 245 4.93 2.03 -10.39
CA ILE A 245 4.96 3.04 -9.32
C ILE A 245 4.07 4.21 -9.73
N ASN A 246 2.97 4.39 -9.02
CA ASN A 246 1.90 5.33 -9.33
C ASN A 246 1.68 6.31 -8.17
N PRO A 247 2.52 7.34 -8.00
CA PRO A 247 2.17 8.42 -7.09
C PRO A 247 0.94 9.16 -7.61
N GLU A 248 -0.09 9.25 -6.77
CA GLU A 248 -1.35 9.91 -7.08
C GLU A 248 -1.65 11.02 -6.08
N SER A 249 -1.82 12.25 -6.55
CA SER A 249 -2.01 13.43 -5.70
C SER A 249 -0.91 13.58 -4.62
N CYS A 250 0.33 13.21 -4.94
CA CYS A 250 1.47 13.19 -4.03
C CYS A 250 2.42 14.37 -4.30
N ARG A 251 3.21 14.74 -3.29
CA ARG A 251 4.25 15.75 -3.45
C ARG A 251 5.58 15.32 -2.85
N ASN A 252 6.69 15.91 -3.36
CA ASN A 252 8.04 15.62 -2.90
C ASN A 252 8.37 14.12 -3.04
N VAL A 253 8.22 13.57 -4.26
CA VAL A 253 8.43 12.15 -4.53
C VAL A 253 9.75 11.94 -5.25
N HIS A 254 10.57 11.01 -4.76
CA HIS A 254 11.81 10.59 -5.38
C HIS A 254 11.76 9.11 -5.73
N ILE A 255 11.91 8.79 -7.01
CA ILE A 255 11.98 7.43 -7.54
C ILE A 255 13.33 7.25 -8.20
N SER A 256 14.16 6.32 -7.71
CA SER A 256 15.51 6.12 -8.25
C SER A 256 15.97 4.67 -8.24
N ASP A 257 16.86 4.34 -9.16
CA ASP A 257 17.59 3.06 -9.19
C ASP A 257 16.66 1.82 -9.25
N CYS A 258 15.45 1.98 -9.77
CA CYS A 258 14.45 0.92 -9.85
C CYS A 258 14.55 0.14 -11.18
N HIS A 259 14.25 -1.16 -11.11
CA HIS A 259 14.10 -2.03 -12.28
C HIS A 259 12.64 -2.46 -12.41
N ILE A 260 11.97 -2.07 -13.50
CA ILE A 260 10.51 -2.22 -13.65
C ILE A 260 10.20 -2.99 -14.93
N SER A 261 9.41 -4.07 -14.78
CA SER A 261 8.88 -4.89 -15.87
C SER A 261 7.45 -5.30 -15.50
N VAL A 262 6.48 -4.69 -16.13
CA VAL A 262 5.06 -4.75 -15.73
C VAL A 262 4.13 -4.97 -16.92
N GLY A 263 2.88 -5.24 -16.64
CA GLY A 263 1.87 -5.48 -17.65
C GLY A 263 1.05 -4.24 -18.03
N ASP A 264 1.40 -3.07 -17.46
CA ASP A 264 0.82 -1.78 -17.78
C ASP A 264 1.93 -0.71 -17.69
N ASP A 265 1.70 0.51 -17.25
CA ASP A 265 2.72 1.56 -17.21
C ASP A 265 3.78 1.33 -16.12
N CYS A 266 5.04 1.68 -16.40
CA CYS A 266 6.12 1.49 -15.44
C CYS A 266 6.06 2.50 -14.29
N ILE A 267 5.96 3.80 -14.60
CA ILE A 267 5.80 4.87 -13.62
C ILE A 267 4.74 5.84 -14.14
N THR A 268 3.69 6.09 -13.36
CA THR A 268 2.61 6.99 -13.75
C THR A 268 2.34 8.07 -12.70
N LEU A 269 2.23 9.31 -13.12
CA LEU A 269 1.87 10.44 -12.28
C LEU A 269 0.39 10.72 -12.45
N LYS A 270 -0.40 10.57 -11.38
CA LYS A 270 -1.85 10.66 -11.42
C LYS A 270 -2.36 11.69 -10.40
N SER A 271 -3.57 12.19 -10.58
CA SER A 271 -4.20 13.14 -9.65
C SER A 271 -5.69 12.88 -9.43
N GLY A 272 -6.14 11.70 -9.82
CA GLY A 272 -7.51 11.24 -9.63
C GLY A 272 -8.41 11.46 -10.83
N ARG A 273 -9.61 10.89 -10.74
CA ARG A 273 -10.56 10.80 -11.84
C ARG A 273 -11.76 11.71 -11.64
N ASP A 274 -12.20 12.33 -12.73
CA ASP A 274 -13.49 12.95 -12.97
C ASP A 274 -13.91 14.05 -11.95
N ALA A 275 -15.17 14.06 -11.54
CA ALA A 275 -15.73 15.09 -10.68
C ALA A 275 -15.11 15.08 -9.28
N GLN A 276 -14.85 13.89 -8.74
CA GLN A 276 -14.24 13.74 -7.42
C GLN A 276 -12.82 14.37 -7.38
N ALA A 277 -11.99 14.06 -8.38
CA ALA A 277 -10.65 14.62 -8.47
C ALA A 277 -10.66 16.14 -8.67
N ARG A 278 -11.52 16.63 -9.55
CA ARG A 278 -11.69 18.08 -9.76
C ARG A 278 -12.12 18.82 -8.50
N ARG A 279 -12.98 18.20 -7.69
CA ARG A 279 -13.42 18.78 -6.41
C ARG A 279 -12.30 18.78 -5.38
N LEU A 280 -11.50 17.72 -5.31
CA LEU A 280 -10.36 17.62 -4.40
C LEU A 280 -9.22 18.56 -4.81
N GLY A 281 -8.94 18.69 -6.09
CA GLY A 281 -7.97 19.65 -6.63
C GLY A 281 -6.54 19.43 -6.14
N VAL A 282 -6.13 18.21 -5.85
CA VAL A 282 -4.78 17.88 -5.33
C VAL A 282 -3.91 17.29 -6.42
N PRO A 283 -2.94 18.04 -6.97
CA PRO A 283 -2.05 17.57 -8.02
C PRO A 283 -0.91 16.70 -7.48
N CYS A 284 -0.14 16.10 -8.41
CA CYS A 284 1.22 15.66 -8.13
C CYS A 284 2.20 16.82 -8.29
N GLU A 285 3.13 17.00 -7.33
CA GLU A 285 4.10 18.10 -7.31
C GLU A 285 5.50 17.63 -6.90
N ASN A 286 6.54 18.25 -7.46
CA ASN A 286 7.93 18.01 -7.08
C ASN A 286 8.33 16.52 -7.19
N ILE A 287 8.16 15.94 -8.36
CA ILE A 287 8.50 14.55 -8.64
C ILE A 287 9.85 14.46 -9.34
N THR A 288 10.75 13.62 -8.82
CA THR A 288 12.02 13.30 -9.44
C THR A 288 12.11 11.82 -9.75
N ILE A 289 12.40 11.48 -11.00
CA ILE A 289 12.62 10.11 -11.47
C ILE A 289 14.01 10.06 -12.09
N THR A 290 14.88 9.17 -11.60
CA THR A 290 16.27 9.08 -12.08
C THR A 290 16.81 7.66 -12.05
N ASN A 291 17.70 7.33 -12.96
CA ASN A 291 18.45 6.08 -13.01
C ASN A 291 17.55 4.80 -12.92
N CYS A 292 16.35 4.84 -13.50
CA CYS A 292 15.45 3.70 -13.53
C CYS A 292 15.55 2.95 -14.87
N THR A 293 15.44 1.62 -14.82
CA THR A 293 15.38 0.76 -16.00
C THR A 293 13.96 0.24 -16.16
N MET A 294 13.35 0.49 -17.31
CA MET A 294 12.00 0.07 -17.66
C MET A 294 12.10 -0.92 -18.83
N LEU A 295 11.84 -2.21 -18.53
CA LEU A 295 12.07 -3.31 -19.47
C LEU A 295 10.84 -3.69 -20.26
N SER A 296 9.66 -3.64 -19.63
CA SER A 296 8.36 -3.94 -20.23
C SER A 296 7.29 -3.12 -19.54
N GLY A 297 6.32 -2.66 -20.30
CA GLY A 297 5.18 -1.85 -19.87
C GLY A 297 4.53 -1.18 -21.07
N HIS A 298 3.37 -0.54 -20.89
CA HIS A 298 2.74 0.27 -21.94
C HIS A 298 3.47 1.59 -22.12
N GLY A 299 3.85 2.24 -21.01
CA GLY A 299 4.64 3.45 -21.00
C GLY A 299 5.77 3.40 -19.98
N GLY A 300 6.90 4.08 -20.25
CA GLY A 300 8.02 4.19 -19.30
C GLY A 300 7.66 5.15 -18.16
N VAL A 301 7.51 6.44 -18.49
CA VAL A 301 6.99 7.48 -17.59
C VAL A 301 5.78 8.09 -18.25
N VAL A 302 4.64 8.05 -17.57
CA VAL A 302 3.33 8.46 -18.09
C VAL A 302 2.70 9.51 -17.16
N ILE A 303 1.98 10.47 -17.73
CA ILE A 303 1.14 11.42 -17.00
C ILE A 303 -0.30 11.08 -17.32
N GLY A 304 -1.05 10.66 -16.32
CA GLY A 304 -2.44 10.19 -16.46
C GLY A 304 -2.51 8.65 -16.53
N SER A 305 -3.67 8.12 -17.00
CA SER A 305 -4.90 8.78 -17.53
C SER A 305 -5.81 9.41 -16.44
N GLU A 306 -5.60 9.19 -15.18
CA GLU A 306 -6.32 9.78 -14.04
C GLU A 306 -5.64 11.03 -13.50
#